data_9c8d84c705b9ecd3258458c34ee971ab
#
_entry.id   9c8d84c705b9ecd3258458c34ee971ab
#
_cell.length_a   1.000
_cell.length_b   1.000
_cell.length_c   1.000
_cell.angle_alpha   90.00
_cell.angle_beta   90.00
_cell.angle_gamma   90.00
#
_symmetry.space_group_name_H-M   'P 1'
#
loop_
_entity.id
_entity.type
_entity.pdbx_description
1 polymer ?
#
loop_
_entity_poly.entity_id
_entity_poly.type
_entity_poly.pdbx_seq_one_letter_code
_entity_poly.pdbx_strand_id
1 'polypeptide(L)'
;GTTFLRFDDTNPQKESEEFVESIKADVAWLGFSWGSLTHASDYFEQIYQYATDLIRNGSAYVCSLDAEQMRISRGTLTEPGTNSPYRDRSVAENLDLFQRMRAGEFADGEHIVRLKIDMASPNINLRDPAIYRIRHITHQRTGSAWCIYPMYDFTHCICDALEGISHSLCTLEF
;
A
#
# COMPACT_ATOMS: atom_id res chain seq x y z
N GLY A 1 -18.76 -16.76 -14.75
CA GLY A 1 -18.31 -15.47 -14.25
C GLY A 1 -17.15 -14.94 -15.08
N THR A 2 -16.82 -13.68 -14.91
CA THR A 2 -15.66 -13.06 -15.57
C THR A 2 -14.42 -13.29 -14.70
N THR A 3 -13.35 -13.76 -15.29
CA THR A 3 -12.05 -13.90 -14.62
C THR A 3 -11.20 -12.67 -14.87
N PHE A 4 -10.61 -12.12 -13.82
CA PHE A 4 -9.63 -11.04 -13.89
C PHE A 4 -8.23 -11.61 -13.63
N LEU A 5 -7.26 -11.13 -14.37
CA LEU A 5 -5.83 -11.29 -14.05
C LEU A 5 -5.33 -9.91 -13.66
N ARG A 6 -5.02 -9.70 -12.37
CA ARG A 6 -4.51 -8.43 -11.86
C ARG A 6 -3.08 -8.57 -11.39
N PHE A 7 -2.25 -7.61 -11.76
CA PHE A 7 -0.90 -7.44 -11.25
C PHE A 7 -0.88 -6.37 -10.16
N ASP A 8 -0.41 -6.74 -8.98
CA ASP A 8 -0.24 -5.80 -7.87
C ASP A 8 1.11 -5.09 -7.96
N ASP A 9 1.22 -4.20 -8.92
CA ASP A 9 2.43 -3.45 -9.25
C ASP A 9 2.68 -2.26 -8.30
N THR A 10 2.61 -2.53 -6.98
CA THR A 10 2.82 -1.55 -5.91
C THR A 10 4.29 -1.42 -5.48
N ASN A 11 5.16 -2.31 -5.96
CA ASN A 11 6.57 -2.31 -5.64
C ASN A 11 7.45 -2.26 -6.91
N PRO A 12 7.73 -1.06 -7.44
CA PRO A 12 8.45 -0.91 -8.70
C PRO A 12 9.86 -1.50 -8.72
N GLN A 13 10.45 -1.84 -7.56
CA GLN A 13 11.75 -2.50 -7.49
C GLN A 13 11.72 -3.99 -7.84
N LYS A 14 10.57 -4.63 -7.69
CA LYS A 14 10.43 -6.09 -7.85
C LYS A 14 9.68 -6.49 -9.11
N GLU A 15 9.22 -5.54 -9.88
CA GLU A 15 8.33 -5.76 -11.00
C GLU A 15 9.03 -5.40 -12.31
N SER A 16 8.95 -6.31 -13.28
CA SER A 16 9.43 -6.08 -14.62
C SER A 16 8.40 -6.56 -15.65
N GLU A 17 8.41 -5.96 -16.81
CA GLU A 17 7.57 -6.38 -17.95
C GLU A 17 7.81 -7.85 -18.32
N GLU A 18 9.05 -8.34 -18.19
CA GLU A 18 9.40 -9.73 -18.42
C GLU A 18 8.63 -10.68 -17.49
N PHE A 19 8.50 -10.34 -16.19
CA PHE A 19 7.71 -11.15 -15.25
C PHE A 19 6.23 -11.13 -15.58
N VAL A 20 5.68 -9.98 -15.98
CA VAL A 20 4.28 -9.86 -16.40
C VAL A 20 4.00 -10.78 -17.59
N GLU A 21 4.82 -10.74 -18.62
CA GLU A 21 4.66 -11.58 -19.81
C GLU A 21 4.85 -13.08 -19.51
N SER A 22 5.83 -13.42 -18.65
CA SER A 22 6.02 -14.81 -18.19
C SER A 22 4.79 -15.34 -17.43
N ILE A 23 4.27 -14.60 -16.48
CA ILE A 23 3.07 -15.00 -15.72
C ILE A 23 1.86 -15.18 -16.67
N LYS A 24 1.66 -14.28 -17.62
CA LYS A 24 0.59 -14.40 -18.61
C LYS A 24 0.74 -15.68 -19.45
N ALA A 25 1.95 -15.99 -19.89
CA ALA A 25 2.25 -17.19 -20.64
C ALA A 25 1.99 -18.46 -19.81
N ASP A 26 2.40 -18.48 -18.54
CA ASP A 26 2.20 -19.61 -17.62
C ASP A 26 0.73 -19.85 -17.32
N VAL A 27 -0.05 -18.80 -17.06
CA VAL A 27 -1.51 -18.90 -16.84
C VAL A 27 -2.21 -19.45 -18.09
N ALA A 28 -1.84 -18.97 -19.27
CA ALA A 28 -2.38 -19.46 -20.53
C ALA A 28 -1.97 -20.92 -20.80
N TRP A 29 -0.71 -21.29 -20.49
CA TRP A 29 -0.22 -22.66 -20.63
C TRP A 29 -0.97 -23.64 -19.72
N LEU A 30 -1.37 -23.20 -18.51
CA LEU A 30 -2.21 -23.99 -17.61
C LEU A 30 -3.66 -24.14 -18.10
N GLY A 31 -4.01 -23.53 -19.24
CA GLY A 31 -5.33 -23.62 -19.86
C GLY A 31 -6.36 -22.62 -19.33
N PHE A 32 -5.92 -21.62 -18.55
CA PHE A 32 -6.79 -20.55 -18.08
C PHE A 32 -6.80 -19.35 -19.02
N SER A 33 -7.91 -18.64 -19.03
CA SER A 33 -8.07 -17.39 -19.76
C SER A 33 -8.74 -16.36 -18.85
N TRP A 34 -8.51 -15.09 -19.15
CA TRP A 34 -9.09 -13.96 -18.41
C TRP A 34 -9.88 -13.05 -19.34
N GLY A 35 -10.96 -12.48 -18.82
CA GLY A 35 -11.77 -11.50 -19.52
C GLY A 35 -11.27 -10.07 -19.36
N SER A 36 -10.47 -9.82 -18.31
CA SER A 36 -9.86 -8.52 -18.04
C SER A 36 -8.46 -8.69 -17.46
N LEU A 37 -7.55 -7.82 -17.89
CA LEU A 37 -6.20 -7.71 -17.36
C LEU A 37 -6.06 -6.31 -16.78
N THR A 38 -5.74 -6.22 -15.49
CA THR A 38 -5.67 -4.97 -14.74
C THR A 38 -4.39 -4.88 -13.93
N HIS A 39 -4.07 -3.70 -13.46
CA HIS A 39 -2.90 -3.43 -12.62
C HIS A 39 -3.33 -2.54 -11.45
N ALA A 40 -2.71 -2.71 -10.29
CA ALA A 40 -2.95 -1.83 -9.16
C ALA A 40 -2.66 -0.36 -9.49
N SER A 41 -1.67 -0.11 -10.35
CA SER A 41 -1.32 1.22 -10.84
C SER A 41 -2.41 1.92 -11.65
N ASP A 42 -3.39 1.17 -12.20
CA ASP A 42 -4.56 1.76 -12.87
C ASP A 42 -5.42 2.58 -11.88
N TYR A 43 -5.32 2.26 -10.59
CA TYR A 43 -6.12 2.86 -9.51
C TYR A 43 -5.32 3.74 -8.55
N PHE A 44 -4.04 4.03 -8.80
CA PHE A 44 -3.17 4.77 -7.87
C PHE A 44 -3.75 6.12 -7.45
N GLU A 45 -4.36 6.87 -8.37
CA GLU A 45 -5.00 8.13 -8.02
C GLU A 45 -6.18 7.93 -7.06
N GLN A 46 -7.01 6.93 -7.31
CA GLN A 46 -8.17 6.64 -6.47
C GLN A 46 -7.76 6.11 -5.09
N ILE A 47 -6.73 5.26 -5.03
CA ILE A 47 -6.15 4.77 -3.77
C ILE A 47 -5.57 5.93 -2.97
N TYR A 48 -4.91 6.91 -3.64
CA TYR A 48 -4.42 8.12 -3.00
C TYR A 48 -5.56 8.97 -2.41
N GLN A 49 -6.67 9.10 -3.12
CA GLN A 49 -7.84 9.83 -2.61
C GLN A 49 -8.44 9.14 -1.37
N TYR A 50 -8.55 7.81 -1.38
CA TYR A 50 -9.01 7.06 -0.20
C TYR A 50 -8.07 7.21 1.00
N ALA A 51 -6.75 7.18 0.79
CA ALA A 51 -5.80 7.47 1.86
C ALA A 51 -5.95 8.91 2.40
N THR A 52 -6.17 9.88 1.50
CA THR A 52 -6.45 11.27 1.86
C THR A 52 -7.72 11.39 2.71
N ASP A 53 -8.78 10.65 2.36
CA ASP A 53 -10.03 10.64 3.11
C ASP A 53 -9.86 9.98 4.49
N LEU A 54 -9.06 8.92 4.59
CA LEU A 54 -8.71 8.32 5.89
C LEU A 54 -7.94 9.30 6.78
N ILE A 55 -7.02 10.09 6.24
CA ILE A 55 -6.35 11.16 6.99
C ILE A 55 -7.34 12.24 7.40
N ARG A 56 -8.21 12.67 6.50
CA ARG A 56 -9.20 13.73 6.72
C ARG A 56 -10.17 13.38 7.84
N ASN A 57 -10.56 12.13 7.95
CA ASN A 57 -11.46 11.65 9.01
C ASN A 57 -10.73 11.21 10.30
N GLY A 58 -9.40 11.35 10.35
CA GLY A 58 -8.59 11.02 11.53
C GLY A 58 -8.28 9.52 11.70
N SER A 59 -8.53 8.70 10.68
CA SER A 59 -8.28 7.25 10.68
C SER A 59 -6.90 6.86 10.16
N ALA A 60 -6.12 7.82 9.67
CA ALA A 60 -4.73 7.64 9.27
C ALA A 60 -3.89 8.87 9.64
N TYR A 61 -2.58 8.69 9.74
CA TYR A 61 -1.63 9.76 10.08
C TYR A 61 -0.28 9.54 9.41
N VAL A 62 0.47 10.62 9.22
CA VAL A 62 1.85 10.58 8.73
C VAL A 62 2.81 10.34 9.91
N CYS A 63 3.59 9.28 9.82
CA CYS A 63 4.56 8.89 10.84
C CYS A 63 5.98 9.15 10.33
N SER A 64 6.82 9.73 11.17
CA SER A 64 8.22 10.06 10.87
C SER A 64 9.20 9.19 11.68
N LEU A 65 8.76 8.05 12.20
CA LEU A 65 9.65 7.06 12.79
C LEU A 65 10.43 6.35 11.68
N ASP A 66 11.71 6.14 11.92
CA ASP A 66 12.51 5.27 11.05
C ASP A 66 12.12 3.80 11.21
N ALA A 67 12.67 2.93 10.35
CA ALA A 67 12.31 1.51 10.32
C ALA A 67 12.62 0.78 11.63
N GLU A 68 13.73 1.11 12.31
CA GLU A 68 14.10 0.50 13.58
C GLU A 68 13.20 0.98 14.73
N GLN A 69 12.91 2.26 14.80
CA GLN A 69 11.97 2.83 15.76
C GLN A 69 10.58 2.24 15.59
N MET A 70 10.15 2.05 14.33
CA MET A 70 8.87 1.39 14.05
C MET A 70 8.85 -0.06 14.49
N ARG A 71 9.92 -0.81 14.23
CA ARG A 71 10.05 -2.19 14.67
C ARG A 71 9.95 -2.29 16.20
N ILE A 72 10.64 -1.43 16.92
CA ILE A 72 10.62 -1.37 18.38
C ILE A 72 9.21 -1.00 18.88
N SER A 73 8.61 0.06 18.34
CA SER A 73 7.29 0.55 18.78
C SER A 73 6.16 -0.45 18.52
N ARG A 74 6.32 -1.33 17.52
CA ARG A 74 5.31 -2.36 17.20
C ARG A 74 5.18 -3.43 18.27
N GLY A 75 6.21 -3.64 19.10
CA GLY A 75 6.24 -4.68 20.11
C GLY A 75 6.45 -6.08 19.52
N THR A 76 6.05 -7.10 20.29
CA THR A 76 6.21 -8.51 19.91
C THR A 76 4.85 -9.23 19.87
N LEU A 77 4.83 -10.52 19.57
CA LEU A 77 3.61 -11.33 19.62
C LEU A 77 3.02 -11.42 21.04
N THR A 78 3.85 -11.27 22.06
CA THR A 78 3.48 -11.39 23.47
C THR A 78 3.42 -10.06 24.22
N GLU A 79 4.01 -9.02 23.63
CA GLU A 79 4.06 -7.69 24.23
C GLU A 79 3.34 -6.68 23.31
N PRO A 80 2.47 -5.82 23.86
CA PRO A 80 1.78 -4.80 23.07
C PRO A 80 2.77 -3.80 22.50
N GLY A 81 2.39 -3.15 21.42
CA GLY A 81 3.10 -2.01 20.88
C GLY A 81 2.83 -0.73 21.66
N THR A 82 3.55 0.31 21.31
CA THR A 82 3.41 1.67 21.86
C THR A 82 3.03 2.65 20.76
N ASN A 83 2.23 3.66 21.10
CA ASN A 83 1.83 4.69 20.16
C ASN A 83 3.05 5.48 19.65
N SER A 84 3.06 5.77 18.34
CA SER A 84 4.01 6.71 17.78
C SER A 84 3.79 8.13 18.37
N PRO A 85 4.84 8.91 18.63
CA PRO A 85 4.70 10.31 19.04
C PRO A 85 4.01 11.17 17.96
N TYR A 86 3.95 10.70 16.73
CA TYR A 86 3.29 11.39 15.61
C TYR A 86 1.82 11.01 15.43
N ARG A 87 1.31 10.07 16.23
CA ARG A 87 -0.03 9.50 16.08
C ARG A 87 -1.15 10.54 16.28
N ASP A 88 -0.89 11.53 17.11
CA ASP A 88 -1.87 12.58 17.47
C ASP A 88 -1.59 13.91 16.76
N ARG A 89 -0.81 13.89 15.68
CA ARG A 89 -0.61 15.01 14.78
C ARG A 89 -1.96 15.47 14.20
N SER A 90 -2.15 16.79 14.05
CA SER A 90 -3.42 17.33 13.54
C SER A 90 -3.74 16.84 12.14
N VAL A 91 -5.03 16.77 11.81
CA VAL A 91 -5.49 16.39 10.45
C VAL A 91 -4.91 17.34 9.40
N ALA A 92 -4.87 18.63 9.68
CA ALA A 92 -4.33 19.63 8.75
C ALA A 92 -2.83 19.39 8.44
N GLU A 93 -2.03 19.12 9.48
CA GLU A 93 -0.61 18.81 9.33
C GLU A 93 -0.39 17.48 8.58
N ASN A 94 -1.17 16.44 8.88
CA ASN A 94 -1.08 15.17 8.18
C ASN A 94 -1.43 15.29 6.70
N LEU A 95 -2.45 16.09 6.34
CA LEU A 95 -2.81 16.35 4.95
C LEU A 95 -1.72 17.12 4.21
N ASP A 96 -1.14 18.16 4.83
CA ASP A 96 -0.02 18.91 4.27
C ASP A 96 1.18 17.99 4.00
N LEU A 97 1.59 17.21 5.00
CA LEU A 97 2.69 16.27 4.87
C LEU A 97 2.45 15.23 3.78
N PHE A 98 1.25 14.65 3.70
CA PHE A 98 0.95 13.64 2.68
C PHE A 98 0.96 14.23 1.25
N GLN A 99 0.48 15.45 1.09
CA GLN A 99 0.57 16.17 -0.19
C GLN A 99 2.02 16.44 -0.58
N ARG A 100 2.86 16.86 0.37
CA ARG A 100 4.29 17.11 0.16
C ARG A 100 5.09 15.81 -0.08
N MET A 101 4.68 14.71 0.55
CA MET A 101 5.22 13.38 0.21
C MET A 101 4.98 13.06 -1.27
N ARG A 102 3.75 13.30 -1.78
CA ARG A 102 3.43 13.10 -3.19
C ARG A 102 4.21 14.06 -4.12
N ALA A 103 4.47 15.27 -3.66
CA ALA A 103 5.26 16.26 -4.40
C ALA A 103 6.76 15.93 -4.47
N GLY A 104 7.23 14.90 -3.74
CA GLY A 104 8.62 14.46 -3.76
C GLY A 104 9.55 15.30 -2.88
N GLU A 105 9.02 16.01 -1.89
CA GLU A 105 9.82 16.88 -1.03
C GLU A 105 10.67 16.14 0.01
N PHE A 106 10.37 14.86 0.27
CA PHE A 106 10.99 14.06 1.32
C PHE A 106 11.76 12.86 0.76
N ALA A 107 12.82 12.47 1.43
CA ALA A 107 13.63 11.31 1.06
C ALA A 107 12.92 9.97 1.34
N ASP A 108 13.41 8.90 0.71
CA ASP A 108 12.97 7.54 0.98
C ASP A 108 13.12 7.20 2.46
N GLY A 109 12.05 6.67 3.06
CA GLY A 109 12.03 6.27 4.47
C GLY A 109 11.84 7.41 5.48
N GLU A 110 11.79 8.67 5.06
CA GLU A 110 11.60 9.82 5.95
C GLU A 110 10.20 9.87 6.56
N HIS A 111 9.19 9.52 5.76
CA HIS A 111 7.78 9.46 6.18
C HIS A 111 7.08 8.23 5.61
N ILE A 112 6.10 7.73 6.38
CA ILE A 112 5.12 6.75 5.93
C ILE A 112 3.73 7.20 6.38
N VAL A 113 2.68 6.72 5.71
CA VAL A 113 1.30 6.87 6.21
C VAL A 113 0.90 5.58 6.91
N ARG A 114 0.34 5.70 8.10
CA ARG A 114 -0.15 4.57 8.92
C ARG A 114 -1.63 4.72 9.20
N LEU A 115 -2.35 3.59 9.25
CA LEU A 115 -3.69 3.56 9.81
C LEU A 115 -3.64 3.79 11.33
N LYS A 116 -4.68 4.42 11.87
CA LYS A 116 -4.85 4.65 13.30
C LYS A 116 -5.83 3.62 13.86
N ILE A 117 -5.32 2.45 14.25
CA ILE A 117 -6.15 1.33 14.73
C ILE A 117 -5.91 1.10 16.24
N ASP A 118 -5.03 0.15 16.59
CA ASP A 118 -4.76 -0.19 17.98
C ASP A 118 -3.36 -0.79 18.13
N MET A 119 -2.45 -0.05 18.76
CA MET A 119 -1.08 -0.51 19.00
C MET A 119 -0.99 -1.61 20.07
N ALA A 120 -2.06 -1.85 20.85
CA ALA A 120 -2.14 -2.93 21.83
C ALA A 120 -2.82 -4.21 21.27
N SER A 121 -3.25 -4.20 20.01
CA SER A 121 -3.93 -5.34 19.40
C SER A 121 -3.12 -6.64 19.54
N PRO A 122 -3.75 -7.77 19.92
CA PRO A 122 -3.09 -9.08 19.90
C PRO A 122 -2.70 -9.50 18.48
N ASN A 123 -3.43 -9.04 17.46
CA ASN A 123 -3.03 -9.18 16.08
C ASN A 123 -2.04 -8.08 15.70
N ILE A 124 -0.77 -8.45 15.55
CA ILE A 124 0.31 -7.51 15.24
C ILE A 124 0.09 -6.74 13.92
N ASN A 125 -0.68 -7.30 12.98
CA ASN A 125 -0.99 -6.64 11.71
C ASN A 125 -1.99 -5.48 11.86
N LEU A 126 -2.70 -5.40 13.00
CA LEU A 126 -3.61 -4.30 13.32
C LEU A 126 -2.96 -3.20 14.17
N ARG A 127 -1.65 -3.30 14.44
CA ARG A 127 -0.90 -2.30 15.19
C ARG A 127 -0.44 -1.17 14.29
N ASP A 128 -1.37 -0.27 13.95
CA ASP A 128 -1.17 0.88 13.08
C ASP A 128 -0.32 0.54 11.84
N PRO A 129 -0.81 -0.32 10.93
CA PRO A 129 -0.05 -0.75 9.75
C PRO A 129 0.24 0.40 8.81
N ALA A 130 1.37 0.33 8.09
CA ALA A 130 1.71 1.27 7.03
C ALA A 130 0.82 1.03 5.80
N ILE A 131 0.33 2.11 5.19
CA ILE A 131 -0.47 2.08 3.95
C ILE A 131 0.19 2.80 2.78
N TYR A 132 1.12 3.73 3.02
CA TYR A 132 1.92 4.42 2.00
C TYR A 132 3.37 4.58 2.44
N ARG A 133 4.28 4.51 1.47
CA ARG A 133 5.72 4.73 1.63
C ARG A 133 6.28 5.62 0.52
N ILE A 134 7.39 6.31 0.80
CA ILE A 134 8.13 7.09 -0.19
C ILE A 134 9.14 6.16 -0.88
N ARG A 135 9.18 6.21 -2.21
CA ARG A 135 10.18 5.53 -3.06
C ARG A 135 10.44 6.35 -4.31
N HIS A 136 11.63 6.93 -4.43
CA HIS A 136 12.06 7.65 -5.63
C HIS A 136 12.64 6.67 -6.66
N ILE A 137 11.75 5.93 -7.30
CA ILE A 137 12.10 4.96 -8.32
C ILE A 137 11.10 5.04 -9.47
N THR A 138 11.60 4.86 -10.70
CA THR A 138 10.75 4.83 -11.89
C THR A 138 9.90 3.57 -11.90
N HIS A 139 8.58 3.75 -11.99
CA HIS A 139 7.62 2.67 -12.11
C HIS A 139 7.46 2.26 -13.59
N GLN A 140 7.41 0.95 -13.87
CA GLN A 140 7.36 0.44 -15.25
C GLN A 140 6.19 0.98 -16.08
N ARG A 141 5.01 1.24 -15.48
CA ARG A 141 3.82 1.72 -16.18
C ARG A 141 3.56 3.20 -16.00
N THR A 142 3.78 3.75 -14.82
CA THR A 142 3.48 5.16 -14.52
C THR A 142 4.70 6.07 -14.60
N GLY A 143 5.88 5.53 -14.89
CA GLY A 143 7.12 6.30 -15.01
C GLY A 143 7.46 7.00 -13.71
N SER A 144 7.76 8.29 -13.79
CA SER A 144 8.08 9.15 -12.66
C SER A 144 6.90 9.95 -12.11
N ALA A 145 5.66 9.59 -12.47
CA ALA A 145 4.46 10.31 -12.01
C ALA A 145 4.21 10.17 -10.49
N TRP A 146 4.78 9.13 -9.87
CA TRP A 146 4.65 8.83 -8.46
C TRP A 146 6.01 8.66 -7.80
N CYS A 147 6.15 9.15 -6.58
CA CYS A 147 7.27 8.89 -5.67
C CYS A 147 6.80 8.36 -4.30
N ILE A 148 5.49 8.16 -4.15
CA ILE A 148 4.88 7.45 -3.04
C ILE A 148 4.07 6.28 -3.59
N TYR A 149 4.11 5.15 -2.90
CA TYR A 149 3.43 3.93 -3.33
C TYR A 149 2.63 3.35 -2.19
N PRO A 150 1.39 2.88 -2.48
CA PRO A 150 0.59 2.20 -1.47
C PRO A 150 1.22 0.85 -1.11
N MET A 151 0.92 0.37 0.10
CA MET A 151 1.28 -0.98 0.52
C MET A 151 0.29 -1.99 -0.05
N TYR A 152 0.75 -3.22 -0.28
CA TYR A 152 -0.06 -4.30 -0.83
C TYR A 152 -1.37 -4.51 -0.05
N ASP A 153 -1.29 -4.64 1.27
CA ASP A 153 -2.46 -4.90 2.12
C ASP A 153 -3.55 -3.82 2.00
N PHE A 154 -3.16 -2.59 1.76
CA PHE A 154 -4.09 -1.49 1.54
C PHE A 154 -4.66 -1.50 0.11
N THR A 155 -3.84 -1.85 -0.87
CA THR A 155 -4.18 -1.79 -2.29
C THR A 155 -5.11 -2.92 -2.70
N HIS A 156 -4.81 -4.15 -2.29
CA HIS A 156 -5.50 -5.35 -2.75
C HIS A 156 -7.02 -5.28 -2.52
N CYS A 157 -7.43 -5.00 -1.29
CA CYS A 157 -8.86 -4.94 -0.93
C CYS A 157 -9.60 -3.81 -1.65
N ILE A 158 -8.91 -2.69 -1.93
CA ILE A 158 -9.49 -1.57 -2.68
C ILE A 158 -9.68 -1.95 -4.15
N CYS A 159 -8.68 -2.56 -4.77
CA CYS A 159 -8.77 -3.03 -6.16
C CYS A 159 -9.89 -4.08 -6.31
N ASP A 160 -10.00 -5.04 -5.38
CA ASP A 160 -11.09 -6.00 -5.38
C ASP A 160 -12.47 -5.33 -5.31
N ALA A 161 -12.61 -4.32 -4.46
CA ALA A 161 -13.85 -3.57 -4.34
C ALA A 161 -14.18 -2.77 -5.61
N LEU A 162 -13.19 -2.13 -6.22
CA LEU A 162 -13.36 -1.34 -7.45
C LEU A 162 -13.72 -2.20 -8.66
N GLU A 163 -13.15 -3.39 -8.74
CA GLU A 163 -13.39 -4.35 -9.82
C GLU A 163 -14.63 -5.24 -9.57
N GLY A 164 -15.23 -5.17 -8.38
CA GLY A 164 -16.39 -5.99 -8.00
C GLY A 164 -16.04 -7.48 -7.89
N ILE A 165 -14.82 -7.81 -7.42
CA ILE A 165 -14.35 -9.18 -7.27
C ILE A 165 -15.13 -9.90 -6.17
N SER A 166 -15.73 -11.02 -6.50
CA SER A 166 -16.46 -11.85 -5.54
C SER A 166 -15.61 -12.96 -4.92
N HIS A 167 -14.58 -13.42 -5.63
CA HIS A 167 -13.66 -14.48 -5.19
C HIS A 167 -12.26 -14.11 -5.60
N SER A 168 -11.39 -13.88 -4.63
CA SER A 168 -9.98 -13.54 -4.83
C SER A 168 -9.11 -14.77 -4.57
N LEU A 169 -8.16 -15.02 -5.47
CA LEU A 169 -7.16 -16.08 -5.36
C LEU A 169 -5.77 -15.43 -5.36
N CYS A 170 -4.99 -15.74 -4.36
CA CYS A 170 -3.61 -15.28 -4.24
C CYS A 170 -2.69 -16.40 -3.75
N THR A 171 -1.40 -16.14 -3.66
CA THR A 171 -0.42 -17.09 -3.12
C THR A 171 -0.46 -17.16 -1.60
N LEU A 172 0.22 -18.18 -1.01
CA LEU A 172 0.33 -18.34 0.44
C LEU A 172 1.13 -17.24 1.15
N GLU A 173 1.78 -16.37 0.39
CA GLU A 173 2.55 -15.24 0.94
C GLU A 173 1.67 -14.07 1.38
N PHE A 174 0.38 -14.13 1.03
CA PHE A 174 -0.59 -13.06 1.31
C PHE A 174 -1.89 -13.61 1.89
#